data_b4349c9a9afe6b7f74cfcc6df3a40e27
#
_entry.id   b4349c9a9afe6b7f74cfcc6df3a40e27
#
_cell.length_a   1.000
_cell.length_b   1.000
_cell.length_c   1.000
_cell.angle_alpha   90.00
_cell.angle_beta   90.00
_cell.angle_gamma   90.00
#
_symmetry.space_group_name_H-M   'P 1'
#
loop_
_entity.id
_entity.type
_entity.pdbx_description
1 polymer ?
#
loop_
_entity_poly.entity_id
_entity_poly.type
_entity_poly.pdbx_seq_one_letter_code
_entity_poly.pdbx_strand_id
1 'polypeptide(L)'
;MSKRMNEREQLSLFRALPHDGMALRDAQDLMAYPFFSLAKSPRIVPIRFEAGGISLTVEGVPEHGIATIWDADVLIWAASQIIQAKKEGIPPSRLMVATPYEILRFAQRSTGRSDYLALRAALDRLQSTTVATTLRQRERPNGGKRVHRFSWINEWKEYIRPDGRSDGIELILADWFFTGVMDEALVLTLDPTYFRLSGGIERWLYRLVRKHGGRQPNGWRFEMRHLYLKSGALQRSRDFAAHVRGLALRQALPGYRLSVERRGGIEWLAFHPCTDNSPQTDLSTSRVDRDLSTASVEEPVDFMGTGSVDHRRGTRVITGATIGGSPAQNSPQPAPSNGFGPP
;
A
#
# COMPACT_ATOMS: atom_id res chain seq x y z
N MET A 1 -6.03 39.98 10.02
CA MET A 1 -5.18 38.80 9.71
C MET A 1 -5.80 37.58 10.38
N SER A 2 -6.49 36.73 9.64
CA SER A 2 -7.07 35.49 10.16
C SER A 2 -5.92 34.51 10.46
N LYS A 3 -5.73 34.18 11.74
CA LYS A 3 -4.78 33.15 12.16
C LYS A 3 -5.23 31.84 11.51
N ARG A 4 -4.47 31.29 10.56
CA ARG A 4 -4.75 29.96 10.02
C ARG A 4 -4.65 28.99 11.21
N MET A 5 -5.78 28.49 11.67
CA MET A 5 -5.82 27.42 12.66
C MET A 5 -5.06 26.20 12.12
N ASN A 6 -4.26 25.58 12.97
CA ASN A 6 -3.57 24.34 12.62
C ASN A 6 -4.65 23.26 12.33
N GLU A 7 -4.41 22.38 11.36
CA GLU A 7 -5.30 21.27 11.01
C GLU A 7 -5.75 20.49 12.25
N ARG A 8 -4.84 20.26 13.18
CA ARG A 8 -5.09 19.57 14.45
C ARG A 8 -6.14 20.28 15.33
N GLU A 9 -6.12 21.60 15.38
CA GLU A 9 -7.07 22.41 16.17
C GLU A 9 -8.50 22.37 15.62
N GLN A 10 -8.67 21.92 14.37
CA GLN A 10 -9.96 21.80 13.70
C GLN A 10 -10.55 20.39 13.80
N LEU A 11 -9.77 19.39 14.23
CA LEU A 11 -10.22 18.01 14.35
C LEU A 11 -10.69 17.70 15.76
N SER A 12 -11.87 17.08 15.87
CA SER A 12 -12.32 16.50 17.14
C SER A 12 -11.45 15.28 17.49
N LEU A 13 -11.14 15.12 18.78
CA LEU A 13 -10.39 13.99 19.26
C LEU A 13 -11.27 12.73 19.28
N PHE A 14 -10.79 11.65 18.68
CA PHE A 14 -11.41 10.33 18.75
C PHE A 14 -10.54 9.37 19.57
N ARG A 15 -11.02 9.01 20.75
CA ARG A 15 -10.40 7.96 21.59
C ARG A 15 -10.76 6.59 21.05
N ALA A 16 -9.75 5.73 20.87
CA ALA A 16 -9.97 4.34 20.44
C ALA A 16 -10.91 3.59 21.40
N LEU A 17 -11.79 2.81 20.80
CA LEU A 17 -12.76 1.96 21.50
C LEU A 17 -12.09 0.66 21.95
N PRO A 18 -12.62 -0.01 22.99
CA PRO A 18 -12.21 -1.38 23.33
C PRO A 18 -12.33 -2.29 22.12
N HIS A 19 -11.37 -3.19 21.92
CA HIS A 19 -11.30 -4.01 20.70
C HIS A 19 -11.80 -5.46 20.88
N ASP A 20 -12.30 -5.83 22.07
CA ASP A 20 -12.79 -7.17 22.31
C ASP A 20 -14.00 -7.48 21.43
N GLY A 21 -13.85 -8.48 20.56
CA GLY A 21 -14.87 -8.85 19.57
C GLY A 21 -15.00 -7.90 18.36
N MET A 22 -14.17 -6.87 18.24
CA MET A 22 -14.19 -5.97 17.09
C MET A 22 -13.78 -6.71 15.81
N ALA A 23 -14.61 -6.59 14.76
CA ALA A 23 -14.30 -7.16 13.46
C ALA A 23 -13.16 -6.40 12.78
N LEU A 24 -12.20 -7.14 12.20
CA LEU A 24 -11.13 -6.55 11.42
C LEU A 24 -11.67 -5.94 10.13
N ARG A 25 -11.34 -4.68 9.86
CA ARG A 25 -11.79 -3.94 8.67
C ARG A 25 -10.62 -3.42 7.84
N ASP A 26 -10.72 -3.55 6.52
CA ASP A 26 -9.70 -3.05 5.61
C ASP A 26 -10.33 -2.42 4.38
N ALA A 27 -9.68 -1.37 3.85
CA ALA A 27 -10.15 -0.68 2.65
C ALA A 27 -9.84 -1.50 1.39
N GLN A 28 -10.83 -1.69 0.52
CA GLN A 28 -10.72 -2.50 -0.70
C GLN A 28 -9.58 -2.06 -1.62
N ASP A 29 -9.31 -0.75 -1.70
CA ASP A 29 -8.21 -0.25 -2.52
C ASP A 29 -6.86 -0.73 -2.01
N LEU A 30 -6.65 -0.73 -0.67
CA LEU A 30 -5.44 -1.23 -0.06
C LEU A 30 -5.25 -2.74 -0.25
N MET A 31 -6.33 -3.46 -0.48
CA MET A 31 -6.33 -4.89 -0.76
C MET A 31 -6.01 -5.20 -2.23
N ALA A 32 -6.36 -4.30 -3.15
CA ALA A 32 -6.28 -4.52 -4.59
C ALA A 32 -4.98 -4.06 -5.23
N TYR A 33 -4.32 -3.04 -4.67
CA TYR A 33 -3.19 -2.35 -5.27
C TYR A 33 -1.92 -2.43 -4.41
N PRO A 34 -0.72 -2.32 -5.00
CA PRO A 34 0.55 -2.50 -4.30
C PRO A 34 0.97 -1.25 -3.51
N PHE A 35 0.25 -0.93 -2.45
CA PHE A 35 0.55 0.22 -1.61
C PHE A 35 1.70 0.01 -0.61
N PHE A 36 2.11 -1.24 -0.38
CA PHE A 36 3.04 -1.60 0.69
C PHE A 36 4.17 -2.48 0.18
N SER A 37 5.34 -2.34 0.78
CA SER A 37 6.44 -3.28 0.59
C SER A 37 6.08 -4.65 1.17
N LEU A 38 6.34 -5.71 0.41
CA LEU A 38 6.14 -7.10 0.84
C LEU A 38 7.39 -7.72 1.49
N ALA A 39 8.49 -6.96 1.56
CA ALA A 39 9.73 -7.38 2.20
C ALA A 39 9.78 -6.87 3.65
N LYS A 40 10.39 -7.67 4.55
CA LYS A 40 10.68 -7.25 5.93
C LYS A 40 11.87 -6.27 5.99
N SER A 41 12.80 -6.38 5.03
CA SER A 41 13.91 -5.44 4.89
C SER A 41 13.42 -4.10 4.34
N PRO A 42 14.04 -2.97 4.72
CA PRO A 42 13.70 -1.65 4.19
C PRO A 42 13.78 -1.63 2.66
N ARG A 43 12.72 -1.15 2.02
CA ARG A 43 12.65 -0.95 0.58
C ARG A 43 12.74 0.53 0.27
N ILE A 44 13.77 0.94 -0.47
CA ILE A 44 13.94 2.32 -0.94
C ILE A 44 13.54 2.48 -2.43
N VAL A 45 13.50 1.37 -3.17
CA VAL A 45 13.09 1.38 -4.58
C VAL A 45 11.57 1.61 -4.66
N PRO A 46 11.11 2.65 -5.37
CA PRO A 46 9.69 2.97 -5.48
C PRO A 46 8.87 1.79 -6.00
N ILE A 47 7.63 1.68 -5.50
CA ILE A 47 6.61 0.84 -6.10
C ILE A 47 5.93 1.66 -7.18
N ARG A 48 5.87 1.14 -8.41
CA ARG A 48 5.16 1.75 -9.53
C ARG A 48 4.18 0.76 -10.11
N PHE A 49 2.96 1.20 -10.29
CA PHE A 49 1.89 0.39 -10.89
C PHE A 49 1.10 1.27 -11.84
N GLU A 50 0.88 0.76 -13.04
CA GLU A 50 0.06 1.41 -14.05
C GLU A 50 -0.71 0.35 -14.81
N ALA A 51 -2.02 0.35 -14.68
CA ALA A 51 -2.92 -0.54 -15.43
C ALA A 51 -4.35 -0.02 -15.33
N GLY A 52 -5.17 -0.28 -16.38
CA GLY A 52 -6.60 0.06 -16.39
C GLY A 52 -6.88 1.56 -16.14
N GLY A 53 -6.02 2.46 -16.64
CA GLY A 53 -6.17 3.90 -16.43
C GLY A 53 -5.77 4.39 -15.03
N ILE A 54 -5.39 3.48 -14.12
CA ILE A 54 -4.95 3.78 -12.76
C ILE A 54 -3.44 3.85 -12.72
N SER A 55 -2.90 4.91 -12.12
CA SER A 55 -1.50 5.02 -11.77
C SER A 55 -1.32 5.08 -10.25
N LEU A 56 -0.28 4.43 -9.77
CA LEU A 56 0.14 4.44 -8.38
C LEU A 56 1.66 4.47 -8.29
N THR A 57 2.18 5.41 -7.52
CA THR A 57 3.59 5.46 -7.14
C THR A 57 3.67 5.55 -5.63
N VAL A 58 4.51 4.70 -5.01
CA VAL A 58 4.76 4.70 -3.56
C VAL A 58 6.25 4.85 -3.34
N GLU A 59 6.64 5.85 -2.58
CA GLU A 59 8.03 6.23 -2.32
C GLU A 59 8.25 6.37 -0.81
N GLY A 60 9.39 5.90 -0.34
CA GLY A 60 9.82 6.06 1.05
C GLY A 60 11.14 6.83 1.12
N VAL A 61 11.43 7.39 2.28
CA VAL A 61 12.74 8.01 2.54
C VAL A 61 13.80 6.91 2.77
N PRO A 62 15.07 7.14 2.40
CA PRO A 62 16.12 6.12 2.56
C PRO A 62 16.30 5.63 4.00
N GLU A 63 16.06 6.50 4.99
CA GLU A 63 16.23 6.22 6.41
C GLU A 63 15.23 5.16 6.92
N HIS A 64 13.98 5.21 6.47
CA HIS A 64 12.91 4.33 6.97
C HIS A 64 12.49 3.28 5.94
N GLY A 65 12.65 3.58 4.65
CA GLY A 65 12.08 2.80 3.55
C GLY A 65 10.58 3.01 3.39
N ILE A 66 9.99 2.29 2.44
CA ILE A 66 8.56 2.28 2.18
C ILE A 66 7.83 1.49 3.28
N ALA A 67 6.66 1.98 3.72
CA ALA A 67 5.78 1.27 4.63
C ALA A 67 5.50 -0.16 4.14
N THR A 68 5.57 -1.11 5.07
CA THR A 68 5.44 -2.54 4.78
C THR A 68 4.02 -3.03 4.97
N ILE A 69 3.73 -4.22 4.45
CA ILE A 69 2.42 -4.88 4.64
C ILE A 69 2.12 -5.17 6.13
N TRP A 70 3.14 -5.22 7.00
CA TRP A 70 2.97 -5.35 8.45
C TRP A 70 2.66 -4.01 9.13
N ASP A 71 3.10 -2.89 8.55
CA ASP A 71 2.74 -1.55 9.04
C ASP A 71 1.28 -1.23 8.72
N ALA A 72 0.74 -1.82 7.65
CA ALA A 72 -0.67 -1.74 7.32
C ALA A 72 -1.60 -2.26 8.45
N ASP A 73 -1.09 -3.04 9.41
CA ASP A 73 -1.86 -3.47 10.57
C ASP A 73 -2.38 -2.28 11.41
N VAL A 74 -1.63 -1.17 11.45
CA VAL A 74 -2.07 0.07 12.08
C VAL A 74 -3.26 0.69 11.33
N LEU A 75 -3.26 0.62 9.99
CA LEU A 75 -4.37 1.12 9.17
C LEU A 75 -5.60 0.21 9.28
N ILE A 76 -5.41 -1.12 9.38
CA ILE A 76 -6.50 -2.07 9.65
C ILE A 76 -7.11 -1.79 11.03
N TRP A 77 -6.28 -1.55 12.05
CA TRP A 77 -6.74 -1.12 13.35
C TRP A 77 -7.58 0.17 13.25
N ALA A 78 -7.05 1.21 12.60
CA ALA A 78 -7.74 2.48 12.46
C ALA A 78 -9.07 2.34 11.70
N ALA A 79 -9.10 1.59 10.59
CA ALA A 79 -10.33 1.32 9.83
C ALA A 79 -11.38 0.59 10.68
N SER A 80 -10.94 -0.39 11.48
CA SER A 80 -11.83 -1.14 12.38
C SER A 80 -12.44 -0.24 13.45
N GLN A 81 -11.63 0.65 14.04
CA GLN A 81 -12.07 1.64 15.01
C GLN A 81 -13.11 2.62 14.43
N ILE A 82 -12.84 3.15 13.23
CA ILE A 82 -13.73 4.08 12.54
C ILE A 82 -15.09 3.42 12.25
N ILE A 83 -15.08 2.21 11.71
CA ILE A 83 -16.32 1.48 11.38
C ILE A 83 -17.09 1.10 12.64
N GLN A 84 -16.40 0.69 13.71
CA GLN A 84 -17.04 0.38 14.98
C GLN A 84 -17.69 1.63 15.60
N ALA A 85 -16.99 2.75 15.62
CA ALA A 85 -17.53 4.03 16.11
C ALA A 85 -18.81 4.42 15.37
N LYS A 86 -18.80 4.33 14.03
CA LYS A 86 -20.01 4.59 13.22
C LYS A 86 -21.18 3.70 13.61
N LYS A 87 -20.95 2.39 13.85
CA LYS A 87 -22.00 1.46 14.28
C LYS A 87 -22.57 1.81 15.65
N GLU A 88 -21.74 2.35 16.53
CA GLU A 88 -22.14 2.78 17.87
C GLU A 88 -22.69 4.22 17.91
N GLY A 89 -22.78 4.90 16.75
CA GLY A 89 -23.24 6.28 16.66
C GLY A 89 -22.25 7.31 17.22
N ILE A 90 -20.99 6.90 17.42
CA ILE A 90 -19.90 7.78 17.88
C ILE A 90 -19.25 8.44 16.66
N PRO A 91 -19.15 9.78 16.60
CA PRO A 91 -18.51 10.46 15.48
C PRO A 91 -17.02 10.11 15.39
N PRO A 92 -16.54 9.41 14.36
CA PRO A 92 -15.12 9.14 14.19
C PRO A 92 -14.39 10.39 13.70
N SER A 93 -13.09 10.47 13.99
CA SER A 93 -12.22 11.55 13.53
C SER A 93 -10.91 11.00 12.98
N ARG A 94 -10.23 11.81 12.15
CA ARG A 94 -8.87 11.53 11.70
C ARG A 94 -7.84 11.65 12.82
N LEU A 95 -8.10 12.47 13.84
CA LEU A 95 -7.28 12.60 15.03
C LEU A 95 -7.69 11.50 16.02
N MET A 96 -6.87 10.46 16.08
CA MET A 96 -7.10 9.28 16.92
C MET A 96 -6.11 9.23 18.08
N VAL A 97 -6.59 8.76 19.22
CA VAL A 97 -5.77 8.53 20.43
C VAL A 97 -5.94 7.09 20.89
N ALA A 98 -4.82 6.42 21.12
CA ALA A 98 -4.76 5.08 21.68
C ALA A 98 -3.46 4.87 22.46
N THR A 99 -3.42 3.84 23.30
CA THR A 99 -2.14 3.37 23.84
C THR A 99 -1.44 2.46 22.83
N PRO A 100 -0.10 2.40 22.80
CA PRO A 100 0.62 1.40 22.00
C PRO A 100 0.16 -0.02 22.31
N TYR A 101 -0.19 -0.30 23.56
CA TYR A 101 -0.69 -1.60 24.01
C TYR A 101 -1.99 -1.99 23.27
N GLU A 102 -2.95 -1.06 23.15
CA GLU A 102 -4.23 -1.32 22.45
C GLU A 102 -3.99 -1.66 20.98
N ILE A 103 -3.10 -0.93 20.29
CA ILE A 103 -2.77 -1.19 18.87
C ILE A 103 -2.10 -2.55 18.70
N LEU A 104 -1.09 -2.86 19.54
CA LEU A 104 -0.37 -4.14 19.48
C LEU A 104 -1.27 -5.33 19.77
N ARG A 105 -2.13 -5.22 20.80
CA ARG A 105 -3.09 -6.29 21.16
C ARG A 105 -4.10 -6.54 20.06
N PHE A 106 -4.64 -5.46 19.44
CA PHE A 106 -5.53 -5.60 18.29
C PHE A 106 -4.84 -6.35 17.14
N ALA A 107 -3.59 -6.00 16.81
CA ALA A 107 -2.79 -6.64 15.78
C ALA A 107 -2.27 -8.04 16.17
N GLN A 108 -2.71 -8.60 17.30
CA GLN A 108 -2.28 -9.89 17.85
C GLN A 108 -0.75 -10.01 17.99
N ARG A 109 -0.07 -8.89 18.27
CA ARG A 109 1.37 -8.85 18.55
C ARG A 109 1.63 -8.97 20.04
N SER A 110 2.85 -9.37 20.39
CA SER A 110 3.29 -9.30 21.77
C SER A 110 3.47 -7.85 22.22
N THR A 111 3.57 -7.63 23.52
CA THR A 111 3.70 -6.30 24.13
C THR A 111 5.07 -6.16 24.80
N GLY A 112 6.08 -6.80 24.25
CA GLY A 112 7.47 -6.67 24.65
C GLY A 112 8.10 -5.39 24.12
N ARG A 113 9.25 -5.02 24.67
CA ARG A 113 10.01 -3.80 24.27
C ARG A 113 10.27 -3.75 22.76
N SER A 114 10.60 -4.89 22.14
CA SER A 114 10.84 -4.99 20.70
C SER A 114 9.61 -4.64 19.87
N ASP A 115 8.41 -5.01 20.32
CA ASP A 115 7.18 -4.73 19.60
C ASP A 115 6.77 -3.27 19.70
N TYR A 116 7.03 -2.61 20.84
CA TYR A 116 6.87 -1.16 20.98
C TYR A 116 7.81 -0.38 20.05
N LEU A 117 9.08 -0.80 19.94
CA LEU A 117 10.04 -0.19 19.01
C LEU A 117 9.61 -0.44 17.55
N ALA A 118 9.14 -1.64 17.23
CA ALA A 118 8.64 -1.98 15.91
C ALA A 118 7.38 -1.16 15.54
N LEU A 119 6.49 -0.88 16.51
CA LEU A 119 5.32 -0.02 16.30
C LEU A 119 5.74 1.42 15.99
N ARG A 120 6.69 2.00 16.74
CA ARG A 120 7.23 3.35 16.46
C ARG A 120 7.82 3.41 15.05
N ALA A 121 8.67 2.45 14.69
CA ALA A 121 9.24 2.36 13.35
C ALA A 121 8.18 2.18 12.26
N ALA A 122 7.06 1.51 12.53
CA ALA A 122 5.92 1.40 11.62
C ALA A 122 5.22 2.75 11.43
N LEU A 123 5.03 3.53 12.50
CA LEU A 123 4.44 4.86 12.45
C LEU A 123 5.33 5.83 11.65
N ASP A 124 6.67 5.79 11.86
CA ASP A 124 7.64 6.57 11.09
C ASP A 124 7.56 6.23 9.60
N ARG A 125 7.53 4.95 9.24
CA ARG A 125 7.37 4.53 7.84
C ARG A 125 6.04 4.96 7.24
N LEU A 126 4.94 4.83 7.97
CA LEU A 126 3.62 5.28 7.52
C LEU A 126 3.55 6.80 7.31
N GLN A 127 4.24 7.57 8.13
CA GLN A 127 4.33 9.03 7.99
C GLN A 127 5.25 9.44 6.84
N SER A 128 6.39 8.77 6.68
CA SER A 128 7.42 9.14 5.69
C SER A 128 7.18 8.54 4.29
N THR A 129 6.24 7.59 4.15
CA THR A 129 5.87 7.02 2.85
C THR A 129 4.92 7.95 2.10
N THR A 130 5.35 8.43 0.94
CA THR A 130 4.52 9.23 0.05
C THR A 130 3.83 8.35 -1.00
N VAL A 131 2.53 8.52 -1.12
CA VAL A 131 1.69 7.86 -2.12
C VAL A 131 1.23 8.89 -3.13
N ALA A 132 1.36 8.59 -4.42
CA ALA A 132 0.77 9.37 -5.52
C ALA A 132 -0.13 8.44 -6.34
N THR A 133 -1.42 8.77 -6.49
CA THR A 133 -2.37 7.89 -7.16
C THR A 133 -3.48 8.64 -7.87
N THR A 134 -4.01 8.05 -8.94
CA THR A 134 -5.25 8.47 -9.61
C THR A 134 -6.50 7.74 -9.10
N LEU A 135 -6.37 6.81 -8.17
CA LEU A 135 -7.51 6.10 -7.57
C LEU A 135 -8.52 7.08 -6.96
N ARG A 136 -9.80 6.76 -7.09
CA ARG A 136 -10.94 7.58 -6.61
C ARG A 136 -11.00 8.97 -7.22
N GLN A 137 -10.27 9.22 -8.32
CA GLN A 137 -10.33 10.49 -9.01
C GLN A 137 -11.28 10.37 -10.21
N ARG A 138 -12.24 11.30 -10.31
CA ARG A 138 -13.09 11.40 -11.50
C ARG A 138 -12.28 11.90 -12.68
N GLU A 139 -12.45 11.28 -13.83
CA GLU A 139 -11.91 11.82 -15.08
C GLU A 139 -12.54 13.18 -15.36
N ARG A 140 -11.72 14.11 -15.82
CA ARG A 140 -12.22 15.40 -16.25
C ARG A 140 -12.79 15.31 -17.67
N PRO A 141 -13.78 16.14 -18.05
CA PRO A 141 -14.37 16.11 -19.39
C PRO A 141 -13.35 16.28 -20.53
N ASN A 142 -12.19 16.85 -20.25
CA ASN A 142 -11.09 17.05 -21.20
C ASN A 142 -10.03 15.92 -21.17
N GLY A 143 -10.32 14.78 -20.55
CA GLY A 143 -9.38 13.64 -20.45
C GLY A 143 -8.25 13.85 -19.45
N GLY A 144 -8.21 14.98 -18.73
CA GLY A 144 -7.17 15.24 -17.73
C GLY A 144 -7.34 14.34 -16.48
N LYS A 145 -6.23 13.77 -16.01
CA LYS A 145 -6.19 12.95 -14.78
C LYS A 145 -5.73 13.82 -13.60
N ARG A 146 -6.39 13.65 -12.45
CA ARG A 146 -5.94 14.26 -11.20
C ARG A 146 -5.13 13.22 -10.41
N VAL A 147 -3.94 13.62 -9.95
CA VAL A 147 -3.11 12.79 -9.06
C VAL A 147 -3.27 13.32 -7.63
N HIS A 148 -3.65 12.45 -6.72
CA HIS A 148 -3.66 12.75 -5.29
C HIS A 148 -2.35 12.27 -4.66
N ARG A 149 -1.72 13.14 -3.86
CA ARG A 149 -0.48 12.84 -3.13
C ARG A 149 -0.73 12.98 -1.64
N PHE A 150 -0.31 11.98 -0.86
CA PHE A 150 -0.48 11.95 0.59
C PHE A 150 0.53 11.00 1.25
N SER A 151 0.69 11.11 2.58
CA SER A 151 1.28 10.09 3.45
C SER A 151 0.17 9.41 4.25
N TRP A 152 0.36 8.18 4.71
CA TRP A 152 -0.68 7.43 5.45
C TRP A 152 -1.08 8.10 6.75
N ILE A 153 -0.10 8.68 7.45
CA ILE A 153 -0.24 9.44 8.69
C ILE A 153 0.37 10.81 8.44
N ASN A 154 -0.40 11.88 8.68
CA ASN A 154 0.07 13.24 8.51
C ASN A 154 0.97 13.66 9.68
N GLU A 155 0.61 13.25 10.89
CA GLU A 155 1.32 13.55 12.12
C GLU A 155 1.08 12.43 13.13
N TRP A 156 2.09 12.11 13.95
CA TRP A 156 1.91 11.30 15.14
C TRP A 156 2.75 11.86 16.30
N LYS A 157 2.27 11.65 17.53
CA LYS A 157 2.91 12.07 18.78
C LYS A 157 2.79 10.95 19.80
N GLU A 158 3.79 10.82 20.63
CA GLU A 158 3.79 9.90 21.76
C GLU A 158 4.01 10.66 23.07
N TYR A 159 3.20 10.37 24.06
CA TYR A 159 3.35 10.88 25.40
C TYR A 159 4.18 9.89 26.22
N ILE A 160 5.38 10.32 26.61
CA ILE A 160 6.33 9.51 27.38
C ILE A 160 6.36 10.04 28.80
N ARG A 161 6.07 9.17 29.76
CA ARG A 161 6.16 9.46 31.20
C ARG A 161 7.61 9.62 31.65
N PRO A 162 7.85 10.25 32.83
CA PRO A 162 9.20 10.35 33.38
C PRO A 162 9.90 8.99 33.59
N ASP A 163 9.14 7.91 33.80
CA ASP A 163 9.67 6.53 33.90
C ASP A 163 10.00 5.90 32.56
N GLY A 164 9.87 6.64 31.44
CA GLY A 164 10.14 6.19 30.08
C GLY A 164 9.03 5.35 29.46
N ARG A 165 7.91 5.13 30.11
CA ARG A 165 6.77 4.40 29.57
C ARG A 165 5.89 5.30 28.69
N SER A 166 5.35 4.72 27.64
CA SER A 166 4.37 5.39 26.79
C SER A 166 3.02 5.48 27.49
N ASP A 167 2.44 6.68 27.53
CA ASP A 167 1.11 6.93 28.09
C ASP A 167 0.03 6.97 27.01
N GLY A 168 0.42 7.19 25.77
CA GLY A 168 -0.48 7.19 24.62
C GLY A 168 0.19 7.68 23.36
N ILE A 169 -0.46 7.37 22.25
CA ILE A 169 -0.12 7.85 20.92
C ILE A 169 -1.32 8.61 20.37
N GLU A 170 -1.06 9.78 19.82
CA GLU A 170 -1.99 10.51 18.97
C GLU A 170 -1.49 10.43 17.54
N LEU A 171 -2.40 10.17 16.60
CA LEU A 171 -2.08 10.16 15.18
C LEU A 171 -3.19 10.83 14.36
N ILE A 172 -2.79 11.52 13.29
CA ILE A 172 -3.69 12.13 12.32
C ILE A 172 -3.60 11.31 11.03
N LEU A 173 -4.69 10.63 10.69
CA LEU A 173 -4.79 9.86 9.46
C LEU A 173 -4.87 10.78 8.24
N ALA A 174 -4.34 10.31 7.09
CA ALA A 174 -4.55 10.96 5.82
C ALA A 174 -6.05 11.07 5.49
N ASP A 175 -6.45 12.21 4.94
CA ASP A 175 -7.83 12.43 4.51
C ASP A 175 -8.29 11.41 3.46
N TRP A 176 -7.42 11.06 2.52
CA TRP A 176 -7.69 10.06 1.50
C TRP A 176 -8.05 8.69 2.10
N PHE A 177 -7.32 8.26 3.13
CA PHE A 177 -7.60 6.99 3.81
C PHE A 177 -8.89 7.07 4.61
N PHE A 178 -9.04 8.10 5.44
CA PHE A 178 -10.20 8.31 6.29
C PHE A 178 -11.50 8.37 5.48
N THR A 179 -11.54 9.20 4.43
CA THR A 179 -12.70 9.34 3.56
C THR A 179 -13.08 8.01 2.89
N GLY A 180 -12.07 7.22 2.48
CA GLY A 180 -12.32 5.90 1.91
C GLY A 180 -12.86 4.88 2.90
N VAL A 181 -12.48 4.97 4.18
CA VAL A 181 -13.03 4.11 5.24
C VAL A 181 -14.43 4.56 5.64
N MET A 182 -14.72 5.87 5.58
CA MET A 182 -16.06 6.40 5.86
C MET A 182 -17.11 5.91 4.85
N ASP A 183 -16.71 5.54 3.64
CA ASP A 183 -17.55 4.85 2.67
C ASP A 183 -17.51 3.33 2.94
N GLU A 184 -18.51 2.85 3.67
CA GLU A 184 -18.57 1.45 4.09
C GLU A 184 -18.64 0.47 2.91
N ALA A 185 -19.11 0.89 1.75
CA ALA A 185 -19.12 0.08 0.54
C ALA A 185 -17.69 -0.27 0.05
N LEU A 186 -16.71 0.56 0.45
CA LEU A 186 -15.29 0.35 0.14
C LEU A 186 -14.52 -0.40 1.24
N VAL A 187 -15.19 -0.95 2.25
CA VAL A 187 -14.55 -1.63 3.39
C VAL A 187 -15.00 -3.08 3.48
N LEU A 188 -14.05 -3.99 3.66
CA LEU A 188 -14.31 -5.42 3.83
C LEU A 188 -13.85 -5.91 5.21
N THR A 189 -14.55 -6.95 5.69
CA THR A 189 -14.15 -7.69 6.88
C THR A 189 -13.03 -8.67 6.54
N LEU A 190 -11.97 -8.71 7.34
CA LEU A 190 -10.93 -9.73 7.26
C LEU A 190 -11.19 -10.85 8.28
N ASP A 191 -10.66 -12.05 8.00
CA ASP A 191 -10.63 -13.13 8.95
C ASP A 191 -9.71 -12.78 10.14
N PRO A 192 -10.10 -13.06 11.39
CA PRO A 192 -9.25 -12.77 12.55
C PRO A 192 -7.88 -13.45 12.51
N THR A 193 -7.72 -14.55 11.78
CA THR A 193 -6.43 -15.23 11.61
C THR A 193 -5.47 -14.53 10.65
N TYR A 194 -5.90 -13.46 9.97
CA TYR A 194 -5.05 -12.68 9.07
C TYR A 194 -3.72 -12.27 9.73
N PHE A 195 -3.74 -11.85 10.98
CA PHE A 195 -2.52 -11.42 11.68
C PHE A 195 -1.53 -12.57 11.95
N ARG A 196 -1.96 -13.83 11.83
CA ARG A 196 -1.10 -15.01 11.95
C ARG A 196 -0.31 -15.31 10.66
N LEU A 197 -0.71 -14.71 9.52
CA LEU A 197 0.02 -14.84 8.28
C LEU A 197 1.38 -14.15 8.42
N SER A 198 2.48 -14.90 8.23
CA SER A 198 3.83 -14.42 8.51
C SER A 198 4.57 -13.87 7.30
N GLY A 199 4.20 -14.30 6.09
CA GLY A 199 4.82 -13.92 4.82
C GLY A 199 4.19 -12.66 4.22
N GLY A 200 5.02 -11.76 3.64
CA GLY A 200 4.48 -10.54 3.01
C GLY A 200 3.62 -10.85 1.77
N ILE A 201 4.05 -11.77 0.92
CA ILE A 201 3.26 -12.22 -0.24
C ILE A 201 1.98 -12.94 0.22
N GLU A 202 2.06 -13.72 1.28
CA GLU A 202 0.93 -14.42 1.86
C GLU A 202 -0.15 -13.45 2.37
N ARG A 203 0.25 -12.40 3.12
CA ARG A 203 -0.64 -11.34 3.59
C ARG A 203 -1.27 -10.55 2.45
N TRP A 204 -0.45 -10.17 1.47
CA TRP A 204 -0.93 -9.46 0.29
C TRP A 204 -1.90 -10.32 -0.52
N LEU A 205 -1.55 -11.59 -0.77
CA LEU A 205 -2.39 -12.50 -1.55
C LEU A 205 -3.73 -12.77 -0.85
N TYR A 206 -3.73 -12.93 0.48
CA TYR A 206 -4.96 -13.06 1.24
C TYR A 206 -5.89 -11.84 1.04
N ARG A 207 -5.36 -10.62 1.15
CA ARG A 207 -6.14 -9.39 0.95
C ARG A 207 -6.72 -9.33 -0.46
N LEU A 208 -5.92 -9.61 -1.49
CA LEU A 208 -6.36 -9.62 -2.88
C LEU A 208 -7.46 -10.69 -3.11
N VAL A 209 -7.25 -11.91 -2.61
CA VAL A 209 -8.21 -13.02 -2.70
C VAL A 209 -9.52 -12.65 -1.98
N ARG A 210 -9.44 -12.07 -0.78
CA ARG A 210 -10.62 -11.64 -0.02
C ARG A 210 -11.44 -10.60 -0.78
N LYS A 211 -10.78 -9.63 -1.40
CA LYS A 211 -11.46 -8.60 -2.20
C LYS A 211 -12.21 -9.21 -3.39
N HIS A 212 -11.57 -10.10 -4.14
CA HIS A 212 -12.13 -10.61 -5.40
C HIS A 212 -12.99 -11.86 -5.22
N GLY A 213 -12.70 -12.72 -4.23
CA GLY A 213 -13.37 -13.99 -3.99
C GLY A 213 -14.52 -13.95 -3.00
N GLY A 214 -14.62 -12.89 -2.17
CA GLY A 214 -15.52 -12.88 -1.02
C GLY A 214 -17.00 -13.01 -1.35
N ARG A 215 -17.45 -12.64 -2.56
CA ARG A 215 -18.84 -12.74 -3.02
C ARG A 215 -19.00 -13.60 -4.29
N GLN A 216 -17.97 -14.35 -4.66
CA GLN A 216 -17.93 -15.15 -5.87
C GLN A 216 -18.05 -16.65 -5.51
N PRO A 217 -19.25 -17.24 -5.51
CA PRO A 217 -19.42 -18.66 -5.14
C PRO A 217 -18.64 -19.60 -6.06
N ASN A 218 -18.47 -19.20 -7.33
CA ASN A 218 -17.69 -19.96 -8.31
C ASN A 218 -16.19 -19.66 -8.25
N GLY A 219 -15.75 -18.85 -7.26
CA GLY A 219 -14.36 -18.42 -7.13
C GLY A 219 -13.93 -17.39 -8.16
N TRP A 220 -12.63 -17.13 -8.20
CA TRP A 220 -11.98 -16.21 -9.12
C TRP A 220 -10.61 -16.73 -9.52
N ARG A 221 -10.02 -16.16 -10.56
CA ARG A 221 -8.67 -16.53 -11.00
C ARG A 221 -7.91 -15.32 -11.52
N PHE A 222 -6.61 -15.35 -11.36
CA PHE A 222 -5.67 -14.39 -11.92
C PHE A 222 -4.56 -15.10 -12.66
N GLU A 223 -4.13 -14.55 -13.79
CA GLU A 223 -2.88 -14.94 -14.42
C GLU A 223 -1.69 -14.67 -13.48
N MET A 224 -0.74 -15.58 -13.41
CA MET A 224 0.43 -15.47 -12.52
C MET A 224 1.26 -14.21 -12.81
N ARG A 225 1.39 -13.83 -14.10
CA ARG A 225 2.06 -12.60 -14.50
C ARG A 225 1.32 -11.36 -13.99
N HIS A 226 0.00 -11.34 -14.07
CA HIS A 226 -0.82 -10.25 -13.57
C HIS A 226 -0.73 -10.11 -12.05
N LEU A 227 -0.74 -11.23 -11.33
CA LEU A 227 -0.48 -11.24 -9.88
C LEU A 227 0.87 -10.63 -9.53
N TYR A 228 1.92 -11.00 -10.27
CA TYR A 228 3.25 -10.44 -10.07
C TYR A 228 3.27 -8.93 -10.22
N LEU A 229 2.66 -8.38 -11.26
CA LEU A 229 2.54 -6.94 -11.50
C LEU A 229 1.74 -6.24 -10.38
N LYS A 230 0.61 -6.81 -9.99
CA LYS A 230 -0.23 -6.29 -8.89
C LYS A 230 0.45 -6.35 -7.52
N SER A 231 1.41 -7.22 -7.32
CA SER A 231 2.09 -7.37 -6.03
C SER A 231 3.11 -6.27 -5.74
N GLY A 232 3.66 -5.65 -6.80
CA GLY A 232 4.79 -4.74 -6.67
C GLY A 232 6.04 -5.38 -6.06
N ALA A 233 6.16 -6.72 -6.07
CA ALA A 233 7.27 -7.46 -5.49
C ALA A 233 8.60 -7.15 -6.21
N LEU A 234 9.71 -7.07 -5.45
CA LEU A 234 11.06 -6.84 -5.99
C LEU A 234 11.72 -8.10 -6.52
N GLN A 235 11.30 -9.27 -6.03
CA GLN A 235 11.88 -10.55 -6.46
C GLN A 235 11.57 -10.82 -7.93
N ARG A 236 12.32 -11.73 -8.55
CA ARG A 236 12.08 -12.12 -9.95
C ARG A 236 10.71 -12.78 -10.11
N SER A 237 10.06 -12.58 -11.25
CA SER A 237 8.74 -13.16 -11.55
C SER A 237 8.71 -14.68 -11.34
N ARG A 238 9.78 -15.40 -11.70
CA ARG A 238 9.90 -16.85 -11.50
C ARG A 238 9.85 -17.22 -10.00
N ASP A 239 10.56 -16.47 -9.16
CA ASP A 239 10.66 -16.73 -7.72
C ASP A 239 9.33 -16.37 -7.02
N PHE A 240 8.67 -15.31 -7.47
CA PHE A 240 7.31 -14.97 -7.06
C PHE A 240 6.31 -16.08 -7.39
N ALA A 241 6.33 -16.58 -8.63
CA ALA A 241 5.45 -17.67 -9.04
C ALA A 241 5.72 -18.96 -8.23
N ALA A 242 6.99 -19.28 -7.96
CA ALA A 242 7.33 -20.42 -7.10
C ALA A 242 6.78 -20.25 -5.68
N HIS A 243 6.86 -19.03 -5.12
CA HIS A 243 6.28 -18.71 -3.81
C HIS A 243 4.77 -18.89 -3.79
N VAL A 244 4.06 -18.35 -4.80
CA VAL A 244 2.58 -18.48 -4.91
C VAL A 244 2.16 -19.94 -5.06
N ARG A 245 2.89 -20.75 -5.86
CA ARG A 245 2.64 -22.22 -5.94
C ARG A 245 2.82 -22.89 -4.57
N GLY A 246 3.83 -22.50 -3.82
CA GLY A 246 4.04 -22.99 -2.45
C GLY A 246 2.90 -22.64 -1.51
N LEU A 247 2.32 -21.43 -1.62
CA LEU A 247 1.13 -21.03 -0.86
C LEU A 247 -0.10 -21.88 -1.25
N ALA A 248 -0.31 -22.13 -2.55
CA ALA A 248 -1.38 -22.96 -3.04
C ALA A 248 -1.26 -24.42 -2.56
N LEU A 249 -0.05 -24.99 -2.61
CA LEU A 249 0.18 -26.35 -2.11
C LEU A 249 -0.11 -26.51 -0.60
N ARG A 250 0.25 -25.51 0.21
CA ARG A 250 0.02 -25.53 1.66
C ARG A 250 -1.38 -25.09 2.06
N GLN A 251 -2.20 -24.62 1.10
CA GLN A 251 -3.53 -24.03 1.40
C GLN A 251 -3.41 -22.95 2.48
N ALA A 252 -2.47 -22.03 2.29
CA ALA A 252 -2.02 -21.12 3.35
C ALA A 252 -3.01 -20.00 3.71
N LEU A 253 -4.07 -19.78 2.90
CA LEU A 253 -4.99 -18.66 3.10
C LEU A 253 -6.25 -19.09 3.85
N PRO A 254 -6.58 -18.45 4.98
CA PRO A 254 -7.79 -18.77 5.74
C PRO A 254 -9.04 -18.49 4.92
N GLY A 255 -9.99 -19.42 4.97
CA GLY A 255 -11.30 -19.30 4.31
C GLY A 255 -11.28 -19.47 2.78
N TYR A 256 -10.14 -19.80 2.17
CA TYR A 256 -10.03 -19.97 0.73
C TYR A 256 -9.23 -21.22 0.35
N ARG A 257 -9.72 -21.92 -0.67
CA ARG A 257 -9.00 -23.02 -1.34
C ARG A 257 -8.31 -22.47 -2.59
N LEU A 258 -7.01 -22.74 -2.71
CA LEU A 258 -6.18 -22.27 -3.82
C LEU A 258 -5.85 -23.45 -4.75
N SER A 259 -5.82 -23.18 -6.06
CA SER A 259 -5.27 -24.12 -7.05
C SER A 259 -4.46 -23.37 -8.12
N VAL A 260 -3.44 -24.03 -8.64
CA VAL A 260 -2.67 -23.50 -9.76
C VAL A 260 -3.01 -24.32 -11.00
N GLU A 261 -3.48 -23.65 -12.03
CA GLU A 261 -3.91 -24.24 -13.28
C GLU A 261 -3.03 -23.74 -14.42
N ARG A 262 -2.84 -24.60 -15.45
CA ARG A 262 -2.19 -24.19 -16.69
C ARG A 262 -3.15 -24.39 -17.85
N ARG A 263 -3.46 -23.31 -18.57
CA ARG A 263 -4.36 -23.30 -19.72
C ARG A 263 -3.70 -22.57 -20.89
N GLY A 264 -3.56 -23.21 -22.04
CA GLY A 264 -2.93 -22.60 -23.21
C GLY A 264 -1.48 -22.13 -22.97
N GLY A 265 -0.72 -22.81 -22.10
CA GLY A 265 0.64 -22.41 -21.73
C GLY A 265 0.72 -21.31 -20.65
N ILE A 266 -0.39 -20.67 -20.33
CA ILE A 266 -0.49 -19.60 -19.31
C ILE A 266 -0.80 -20.23 -17.95
N GLU A 267 -0.12 -19.74 -16.92
CA GLU A 267 -0.31 -20.21 -15.54
C GLU A 267 -1.26 -19.26 -14.79
N TRP A 268 -2.25 -19.84 -14.13
CA TRP A 268 -3.30 -19.14 -13.37
C TRP A 268 -3.32 -19.59 -11.93
N LEU A 269 -3.55 -18.66 -11.02
CA LEU A 269 -3.96 -18.96 -9.65
C LEU A 269 -5.48 -18.83 -9.60
N ALA A 270 -6.18 -19.94 -9.33
CA ALA A 270 -7.60 -19.95 -9.06
C ALA A 270 -7.84 -20.11 -7.55
N PHE A 271 -8.91 -19.52 -7.04
CA PHE A 271 -9.30 -19.60 -5.63
C PHE A 271 -10.81 -19.59 -5.47
N HIS A 272 -11.28 -20.31 -4.47
CA HIS A 272 -12.69 -20.46 -4.12
C HIS A 272 -12.87 -20.25 -2.62
N PRO A 273 -13.95 -19.58 -2.16
CA PRO A 273 -14.28 -19.56 -0.74
C PRO A 273 -14.53 -20.99 -0.24
N CYS A 274 -14.08 -21.29 0.99
CA CYS A 274 -14.47 -22.53 1.66
C CYS A 274 -15.90 -22.36 2.15
N THR A 275 -16.79 -23.30 1.80
CA THR A 275 -18.22 -23.26 2.15
C THR A 275 -18.47 -23.39 3.67
N ASP A 276 -17.51 -23.91 4.42
CA ASP A 276 -17.66 -24.15 5.88
C ASP A 276 -17.39 -22.90 6.75
N ASN A 277 -16.91 -21.80 6.16
CA ASN A 277 -16.67 -20.54 6.85
C ASN A 277 -17.28 -19.40 6.04
N SER A 278 -18.58 -19.26 6.04
CA SER A 278 -19.22 -18.02 5.59
C SER A 278 -18.73 -16.88 6.49
N PRO A 279 -17.96 -15.90 5.99
CA PRO A 279 -17.63 -14.73 6.79
C PRO A 279 -18.96 -14.09 7.18
N GLN A 280 -19.06 -13.73 8.47
CA GLN A 280 -20.20 -12.99 9.00
C GLN A 280 -20.63 -11.90 8.02
N THR A 281 -21.91 -11.88 7.72
CA THR A 281 -22.62 -11.03 6.79
C THR A 281 -22.05 -9.61 6.77
N ASP A 282 -21.46 -9.21 5.65
CA ASP A 282 -21.17 -7.80 5.38
C ASP A 282 -22.52 -7.06 5.39
N LEU A 283 -22.76 -6.22 6.37
CA LEU A 283 -24.02 -5.49 6.58
C LEU A 283 -24.30 -4.43 5.50
N SER A 284 -23.52 -4.38 4.43
CA SER A 284 -23.71 -3.45 3.30
C SER A 284 -24.40 -4.12 2.11
N THR A 285 -25.61 -4.64 2.30
CA THR A 285 -26.41 -5.16 1.20
C THR A 285 -27.71 -4.42 1.09
N SER A 286 -27.69 -3.31 0.43
CA SER A 286 -28.75 -2.95 -0.51
C SER A 286 -28.49 -1.52 -1.03
N ARG A 287 -28.02 -1.38 -2.24
CA ARG A 287 -28.34 -0.29 -3.17
C ARG A 287 -27.28 0.24 -4.13
N VAL A 288 -26.03 -0.24 -4.13
CA VAL A 288 -25.02 0.33 -5.08
C VAL A 288 -24.25 -0.76 -5.85
N ASP A 289 -24.96 -1.76 -6.39
CA ASP A 289 -24.29 -2.81 -7.20
C ASP A 289 -24.42 -2.60 -8.73
N ARG A 290 -24.87 -1.43 -9.21
CA ARG A 290 -25.06 -1.27 -10.68
C ARG A 290 -23.94 -0.57 -11.43
N ASP A 291 -23.08 0.22 -10.79
CA ASP A 291 -22.11 1.06 -11.51
C ASP A 291 -20.62 0.67 -11.36
N LEU A 292 -20.30 -0.30 -10.51
CA LEU A 292 -18.91 -0.75 -10.34
C LEU A 292 -18.65 -2.17 -10.91
N SER A 293 -19.68 -2.91 -11.31
CA SER A 293 -19.50 -4.24 -11.90
C SER A 293 -19.16 -4.20 -13.40
N THR A 294 -19.35 -3.08 -14.08
CA THR A 294 -19.01 -2.91 -15.50
C THR A 294 -17.56 -2.56 -15.78
N ALA A 295 -16.77 -2.29 -14.74
CA ALA A 295 -15.32 -2.09 -14.87
C ALA A 295 -14.49 -3.39 -14.66
N SER A 296 -15.12 -4.55 -14.62
CA SER A 296 -14.47 -5.83 -14.25
C SER A 296 -14.41 -6.89 -15.34
N VAL A 297 -14.60 -6.53 -16.57
CA VAL A 297 -14.02 -7.31 -17.67
C VAL A 297 -12.70 -6.62 -18.00
N GLU A 298 -11.68 -6.83 -17.15
CA GLU A 298 -10.31 -6.64 -17.58
C GLU A 298 -10.05 -7.72 -18.65
N GLU A 299 -10.43 -7.45 -19.89
CA GLU A 299 -9.84 -8.11 -21.04
C GLU A 299 -8.32 -7.95 -20.94
N PRO A 300 -7.52 -8.94 -21.34
CA PRO A 300 -6.08 -8.84 -21.35
C PRO A 300 -5.70 -7.62 -22.21
N VAL A 301 -5.25 -6.55 -21.58
CA VAL A 301 -4.67 -5.43 -22.29
C VAL A 301 -3.39 -5.97 -22.91
N ASP A 302 -3.38 -6.16 -24.23
CA ASP A 302 -2.20 -6.46 -25.01
C ASP A 302 -1.16 -5.39 -24.74
N PHE A 303 -0.19 -5.72 -23.92
CA PHE A 303 0.98 -4.91 -23.69
C PHE A 303 1.93 -5.11 -24.88
N MET A 304 1.65 -4.39 -25.98
CA MET A 304 2.60 -4.25 -27.08
C MET A 304 3.83 -3.54 -26.57
N GLY A 305 4.94 -4.24 -26.77
CA GLY A 305 6.25 -3.91 -26.25
C GLY A 305 6.81 -2.55 -26.61
N THR A 306 7.67 -2.09 -25.74
CA THR A 306 8.79 -1.25 -26.13
C THR A 306 10.03 -1.61 -25.32
N GLY A 307 11.08 -1.99 -26.08
CA GLY A 307 12.46 -1.72 -25.71
C GLY A 307 13.16 -2.72 -24.81
N SER A 308 13.54 -3.84 -25.37
CA SER A 308 14.68 -4.61 -24.92
C SER A 308 15.95 -3.76 -25.04
N VAL A 309 16.55 -3.36 -23.91
CA VAL A 309 17.94 -2.90 -23.91
C VAL A 309 18.82 -4.12 -23.76
N ASP A 310 19.35 -4.60 -24.88
CA ASP A 310 20.29 -5.68 -24.96
C ASP A 310 21.70 -5.16 -24.66
N HIS A 311 22.25 -5.52 -23.51
CA HIS A 311 23.66 -5.32 -23.20
C HIS A 311 24.46 -6.51 -23.76
N ARG A 312 24.91 -6.40 -25.02
CA ARG A 312 26.03 -7.22 -25.51
C ARG A 312 27.19 -6.35 -25.98
N ARG A 313 28.31 -6.54 -25.34
CA ARG A 313 29.67 -6.15 -25.75
C ARG A 313 29.94 -6.63 -27.19
N GLY A 314 30.58 -5.78 -27.96
CA GLY A 314 31.18 -6.18 -29.25
C GLY A 314 32.05 -5.07 -29.83
N THR A 315 33.32 -5.12 -29.48
CA THR A 315 34.42 -4.39 -30.10
C THR A 315 34.48 -4.71 -31.60
N ARG A 316 34.53 -3.69 -32.47
CA ARG A 316 35.33 -3.74 -33.72
C ARG A 316 35.61 -2.35 -34.31
N VAL A 317 36.85 -2.17 -34.57
CA VAL A 317 37.59 -1.14 -35.26
C VAL A 317 37.27 -1.18 -36.77
N ILE A 318 37.29 -0.04 -37.47
CA ILE A 318 38.10 0.29 -38.64
C ILE A 318 37.49 1.39 -39.51
N THR A 319 38.29 2.49 -39.72
CA THR A 319 38.61 3.31 -40.91
C THR A 319 37.47 3.89 -41.75
N GLY A 320 37.48 5.17 -41.98
CA GLY A 320 38.31 6.01 -42.80
C GLY A 320 37.56 7.15 -43.43
N ALA A 321 38.30 8.26 -43.67
CA ALA A 321 38.18 9.35 -44.63
C ALA A 321 37.27 10.54 -44.27
N THR A 322 37.80 11.64 -43.79
CA THR A 322 38.46 12.82 -44.44
C THR A 322 37.50 13.85 -45.06
N ILE A 323 37.69 15.06 -44.63
CA ILE A 323 37.71 16.45 -45.18
C ILE A 323 36.67 17.30 -44.46
N GLY A 324 37.00 18.38 -43.79
CA GLY A 324 37.82 19.50 -43.91
C GLY A 324 37.18 20.68 -43.20
N GLY A 325 37.96 21.57 -42.58
CA GLY A 325 37.52 22.93 -42.26
C GLY A 325 37.61 23.36 -40.78
N SER A 326 38.76 23.79 -40.38
CA SER A 326 39.07 24.71 -39.25
C SER A 326 39.08 26.18 -39.77
N PRO A 327 39.24 27.25 -38.97
CA PRO A 327 39.41 27.43 -37.51
C PRO A 327 38.74 28.70 -36.93
N ALA A 328 38.83 28.91 -35.63
CA ALA A 328 39.30 30.12 -34.89
C ALA A 328 38.68 30.15 -33.47
N GLN A 329 39.50 29.92 -32.48
CA GLN A 329 40.13 30.83 -31.51
C GLN A 329 39.15 31.79 -30.80
N ASN A 330 39.00 31.60 -29.46
CA ASN A 330 39.46 32.55 -28.45
C ASN A 330 39.07 32.10 -27.04
N SER A 331 40.10 31.80 -26.27
CA SER A 331 40.08 31.96 -24.80
C SER A 331 40.59 33.38 -24.50
N PRO A 332 40.32 34.00 -23.35
CA PRO A 332 41.22 33.87 -22.21
C PRO A 332 40.58 33.87 -20.80
N GLN A 333 41.36 33.40 -19.88
CA GLN A 333 41.38 33.52 -18.43
C GLN A 333 41.70 34.95 -17.93
N PRO A 334 41.98 35.17 -16.57
CA PRO A 334 41.29 34.84 -15.30
C PRO A 334 41.19 36.03 -14.31
N ALA A 335 40.54 35.79 -13.18
CA ALA A 335 40.62 36.41 -11.82
C ALA A 335 41.02 37.86 -11.56
N PRO A 336 40.61 38.51 -10.42
CA PRO A 336 41.31 38.24 -9.16
C PRO A 336 40.48 38.24 -7.85
N SER A 337 41.12 37.68 -6.82
CA SER A 337 40.90 37.68 -5.39
C SER A 337 40.88 39.04 -4.72
N ASN A 338 40.10 39.17 -3.60
CA ASN A 338 40.33 39.94 -2.37
C ASN A 338 39.31 39.44 -1.34
N GLY A 339 39.56 38.85 -0.24
CA GLY A 339 40.48 39.12 0.85
C GLY A 339 39.94 40.15 1.86
N PHE A 340 39.25 39.68 2.92
CA PHE A 340 39.41 40.33 4.27
C PHE A 340 38.73 39.39 5.32
N GLY A 341 39.51 39.07 6.35
CA GLY A 341 39.09 38.30 7.52
C GLY A 341 38.72 39.26 8.71
N PRO A 342 38.56 38.66 9.87
CA PRO A 342 37.54 39.01 10.87
C PRO A 342 37.99 40.10 11.87
N PRO A 343 37.13 40.45 12.82
CA PRO A 343 37.24 39.85 14.18
C PRO A 343 36.00 39.07 14.67
#